data_4b8fe4be83b26ed4322d376e27a33f39
#
_entry.id   4b8fe4be83b26ed4322d376e27a33f39
#
_cell.length_a   1.000
_cell.length_b   1.000
_cell.length_c   1.000
_cell.angle_alpha   90.00
_cell.angle_beta   90.00
_cell.angle_gamma   90.00
#
_symmetry.space_group_name_H-M   'P 1'
#
loop_
_entity.id
_entity.type
_entity.pdbx_description
1 polymer ?
#
loop_
_entity_poly.entity_id
_entity_poly.type
_entity_poly.pdbx_seq_one_letter_code
_entity_poly.pdbx_strand_id
1 'polypeptide(L)'
;ASNDRVGIHQAIKHLIVSGNALVYMGKDGLKNFPLNRFVVNRDGNGNILEIVTKELISRKVLGLPNQEPKPNSVGDDGFSAGSDDDDVPVYTYVKIEEKSGRWKWHQEVFDKIVPNSQGSAPKNASPWLVLRFNAVDGEDYGRGRVEEFLGDLKSLEALSQALIEGSAAAAKVVFLVSPSSTTKPQTLAQAGNGAIIQGRPDDVQV
;
A
#
# COMPACT_ATOMS: atom_id res chain seq x y z
N ALA A 1 -0.06 -20.22 -17.62
CA ALA A 1 -1.48 -20.05 -17.25
C ALA A 1 -1.70 -19.67 -15.77
N SER A 2 -0.84 -20.05 -14.83
CA SER A 2 -1.06 -19.75 -13.41
C SER A 2 -0.67 -18.32 -13.00
N ASN A 3 0.31 -17.71 -13.62
CA ASN A 3 0.78 -16.36 -13.30
C ASN A 3 -0.25 -15.26 -13.66
N ASP A 4 -0.95 -15.44 -14.76
CA ASP A 4 -1.95 -14.45 -15.21
C ASP A 4 -3.15 -14.38 -14.26
N ARG A 5 -3.56 -15.53 -13.70
CA ARG A 5 -4.63 -15.58 -12.69
C ARG A 5 -4.28 -14.78 -11.44
N VAL A 6 -3.04 -14.92 -10.96
CA VAL A 6 -2.55 -14.14 -9.82
C VAL A 6 -2.50 -12.65 -10.15
N GLY A 7 -2.02 -12.32 -11.36
CA GLY A 7 -1.98 -10.94 -11.86
C GLY A 7 -3.38 -10.30 -11.88
N ILE A 8 -4.38 -10.99 -12.44
CA ILE A 8 -5.76 -10.49 -12.46
C ILE A 8 -6.31 -10.30 -11.05
N HIS A 9 -6.07 -11.25 -10.14
CA HIS A 9 -6.51 -11.14 -8.75
C HIS A 9 -5.91 -9.92 -8.03
N GLN A 10 -4.64 -9.64 -8.26
CA GLN A 10 -3.98 -8.44 -7.72
C GLN A 10 -4.56 -7.16 -8.33
N ALA A 11 -4.80 -7.12 -9.65
CA ALA A 11 -5.43 -5.98 -10.30
C ALA A 11 -6.82 -5.67 -9.71
N ILE A 12 -7.64 -6.70 -9.47
CA ILE A 12 -8.96 -6.55 -8.84
C ILE A 12 -8.83 -5.99 -7.41
N LYS A 13 -7.86 -6.46 -6.62
CA LYS A 13 -7.62 -5.89 -5.27
C LYS A 13 -7.27 -4.41 -5.34
N HIS A 14 -6.39 -4.01 -6.26
CA HIS A 14 -6.05 -2.59 -6.46
C HIS A 14 -7.27 -1.78 -6.88
N LEU A 15 -8.11 -2.30 -7.77
CA LEU A 15 -9.35 -1.64 -8.19
C LEU A 15 -10.32 -1.42 -7.03
N ILE A 16 -10.54 -2.43 -6.18
CA ILE A 16 -11.45 -2.32 -5.05
C ILE A 16 -10.91 -1.31 -4.02
N VAL A 17 -9.62 -1.36 -3.72
CA VAL A 17 -9.02 -0.52 -2.67
C VAL A 17 -8.81 0.91 -3.14
N SER A 18 -8.03 1.11 -4.21
CA SER A 18 -7.61 2.44 -4.68
C SER A 18 -8.44 2.98 -5.86
N GLY A 19 -9.35 2.18 -6.41
CA GLY A 19 -10.14 2.55 -7.57
C GLY A 19 -9.40 2.50 -8.89
N ASN A 20 -8.10 2.21 -8.88
CA ASN A 20 -7.25 2.30 -10.06
C ASN A 20 -6.26 1.13 -10.09
N ALA A 21 -6.03 0.60 -11.29
CA ALA A 21 -5.00 -0.38 -11.55
C ALA A 21 -4.45 -0.20 -12.96
N LEU A 22 -3.14 -0.29 -13.11
CA LEU A 22 -2.50 -0.38 -14.40
C LEU A 22 -1.96 -1.79 -14.60
N VAL A 23 -2.34 -2.41 -15.70
CA VAL A 23 -1.89 -3.75 -16.07
C VAL A 23 -1.14 -3.66 -17.39
N TYR A 24 0.07 -4.20 -17.41
CA TYR A 24 0.86 -4.38 -18.62
C TYR A 24 0.82 -5.84 -19.04
N MET A 25 0.44 -6.08 -20.29
CA MET A 25 0.42 -7.41 -20.91
C MET A 25 1.73 -7.63 -21.65
N GLY A 26 2.71 -8.21 -20.93
CA GLY A 26 4.01 -8.56 -21.50
C GLY A 26 4.04 -9.97 -22.10
N LYS A 27 5.17 -10.31 -22.71
CA LYS A 27 5.40 -11.68 -23.24
C LYS A 27 5.49 -12.72 -22.11
N ASP A 28 5.93 -12.30 -20.92
CA ASP A 28 6.14 -13.15 -19.75
C ASP A 28 4.91 -13.21 -18.83
N GLY A 29 3.80 -12.60 -19.23
CA GLY A 29 2.55 -12.56 -18.48
C GLY A 29 2.11 -11.14 -18.09
N LEU A 30 1.16 -11.08 -17.16
CA LEU A 30 0.58 -9.83 -16.66
C LEU A 30 1.43 -9.22 -15.55
N LYS A 31 1.74 -7.93 -15.70
CA LYS A 31 2.42 -7.13 -14.70
C LYS A 31 1.50 -6.03 -14.20
N ASN A 32 1.34 -5.92 -12.88
CA ASN A 32 0.48 -4.95 -12.24
C ASN A 32 1.28 -3.81 -11.62
N PHE A 33 0.77 -2.61 -11.78
CA PHE A 33 1.28 -1.41 -11.14
C PHE A 33 0.22 -0.86 -10.18
N PRO A 34 0.53 -0.74 -8.88
CA PRO A 34 -0.34 -0.06 -7.93
C PRO A 34 -0.36 1.45 -8.21
N LEU A 35 -1.38 2.14 -7.70
CA LEU A 35 -1.61 3.57 -7.97
C LEU A 35 -0.41 4.47 -7.64
N ASN A 36 0.39 4.13 -6.64
CA ASN A 36 1.59 4.88 -6.26
C ASN A 36 2.79 4.69 -7.20
N ARG A 37 2.65 3.86 -8.24
CA ARG A 37 3.72 3.57 -9.20
C ARG A 37 3.40 3.97 -10.63
N PHE A 38 2.28 4.61 -10.87
CA PHE A 38 1.95 5.14 -12.19
C PHE A 38 1.15 6.43 -12.10
N VAL A 39 1.26 7.23 -13.13
CA VAL A 39 0.41 8.38 -13.39
C VAL A 39 -0.17 8.26 -14.78
N VAL A 40 -1.38 8.75 -14.96
CA VAL A 40 -2.09 8.73 -16.23
C VAL A 40 -2.68 10.12 -16.50
N ASN A 41 -2.64 10.53 -17.76
CA ASN A 41 -3.30 11.73 -18.27
C ASN A 41 -4.37 11.30 -19.26
N ARG A 42 -5.56 11.89 -19.15
CA ARG A 42 -6.71 11.59 -20.01
C ARG A 42 -7.25 12.85 -20.67
N ASP A 43 -7.95 12.67 -21.76
CA ASP A 43 -8.74 13.75 -22.36
C ASP A 43 -10.08 13.93 -21.62
N GLY A 44 -10.83 14.99 -21.97
CA GLY A 44 -12.15 15.23 -21.40
C GLY A 44 -13.19 14.13 -21.66
N ASN A 45 -12.93 13.20 -22.59
CA ASN A 45 -13.77 12.04 -22.87
C ASN A 45 -13.30 10.78 -22.12
N GLY A 46 -12.25 10.88 -21.31
CA GLY A 46 -11.68 9.78 -20.54
C GLY A 46 -10.73 8.87 -21.34
N ASN A 47 -10.37 9.23 -22.59
CA ASN A 47 -9.37 8.48 -23.34
C ASN A 47 -7.98 8.75 -22.79
N ILE A 48 -7.14 7.72 -22.74
CA ILE A 48 -5.78 7.82 -22.25
C ILE A 48 -4.90 8.51 -23.28
N LEU A 49 -4.19 9.56 -22.87
CA LEU A 49 -3.22 10.28 -23.69
C LEU A 49 -1.79 9.84 -23.38
N GLU A 50 -1.47 9.77 -22.09
CA GLU A 50 -0.13 9.47 -21.61
C GLU A 50 -0.18 8.62 -20.36
N ILE A 51 0.83 7.76 -20.17
CA ILE A 51 1.04 6.97 -18.96
C ILE A 51 2.53 7.06 -18.61
N VAL A 52 2.85 7.25 -17.34
CA VAL A 52 4.21 7.11 -16.83
C VAL A 52 4.20 6.11 -15.69
N THR A 53 5.10 5.14 -15.72
CA THR A 53 5.29 4.19 -14.62
C THR A 53 6.65 4.37 -13.98
N LYS A 54 6.74 4.12 -12.66
CA LYS A 54 7.99 4.11 -11.89
C LYS A 54 8.23 2.71 -11.35
N GLU A 55 9.39 2.15 -11.63
CA GLU A 55 9.83 0.85 -11.12
C GLU A 55 11.22 0.98 -10.50
N LEU A 56 11.48 0.18 -9.49
CA LEU A 56 12.81 0.04 -8.92
C LEU A 56 13.42 -1.24 -9.52
N ILE A 57 14.54 -1.12 -10.21
CA ILE A 57 15.23 -2.22 -10.88
C ILE A 57 16.70 -2.18 -10.48
N SER A 58 17.26 -3.35 -10.14
CA SER A 58 18.67 -3.45 -9.79
C SER A 58 19.58 -3.03 -10.96
N ARG A 59 20.62 -2.28 -10.64
CA ARG A 59 21.64 -1.83 -11.60
C ARG A 59 22.25 -2.99 -12.40
N LYS A 60 22.43 -4.14 -11.77
CA LYS A 60 22.94 -5.34 -12.42
C LYS A 60 22.09 -5.82 -13.59
N VAL A 61 20.76 -5.74 -13.43
CA VAL A 61 19.79 -6.11 -14.47
C VAL A 61 19.83 -5.11 -15.63
N LEU A 62 20.08 -3.84 -15.35
CA LEU A 62 20.19 -2.78 -16.34
C LEU A 62 21.56 -2.72 -17.04
N GLY A 63 22.52 -3.53 -16.62
CA GLY A 63 23.89 -3.50 -17.15
C GLY A 63 24.63 -2.19 -16.86
N LEU A 64 24.22 -1.44 -15.82
CA LEU A 64 24.85 -0.19 -15.42
C LEU A 64 26.06 -0.50 -14.52
N PRO A 65 27.18 0.26 -14.67
CA PRO A 65 28.34 0.08 -13.81
C PRO A 65 27.96 0.41 -12.36
N ASN A 66 28.48 -0.39 -11.43
CA ASN A 66 28.35 -0.12 -10.00
C ASN A 66 28.97 1.23 -9.70
N GLN A 67 28.19 2.17 -9.20
CA GLN A 67 28.71 3.40 -8.62
C GLN A 67 28.91 3.18 -7.12
N GLU A 68 30.02 3.74 -6.60
CA GLU A 68 30.25 3.75 -5.16
C GLU A 68 29.08 4.40 -4.44
N PRO A 69 28.66 3.89 -3.26
CA PRO A 69 27.52 4.41 -2.53
C PRO A 69 27.75 5.89 -2.18
N LYS A 70 26.89 6.77 -2.69
CA LYS A 70 26.83 8.14 -2.20
C LYS A 70 26.17 8.12 -0.83
N PRO A 71 26.81 8.65 0.22
CA PRO A 71 26.19 8.79 1.52
C PRO A 71 25.02 9.77 1.41
N ASN A 72 23.82 9.33 1.80
CA ASN A 72 22.62 10.13 2.06
C ASN A 72 22.00 10.88 0.86
N SER A 73 21.25 10.17 0.04
CA SER A 73 20.11 10.78 -0.65
C SER A 73 18.82 10.15 -0.05
N VAL A 74 18.32 10.76 1.00
CA VAL A 74 16.95 10.58 1.44
C VAL A 74 16.08 11.18 0.34
N GLY A 75 15.42 10.35 -0.44
CA GLY A 75 14.40 10.81 -1.38
C GLY A 75 13.25 11.43 -0.59
N ASP A 76 12.91 12.68 -0.91
CA ASP A 76 11.86 13.48 -0.28
C ASP A 76 10.43 12.96 -0.55
N ASP A 77 10.29 11.82 -1.19
CA ASP A 77 9.02 11.24 -1.64
C ASP A 77 8.51 10.10 -0.75
N GLY A 78 9.03 9.95 0.49
CA GLY A 78 8.47 9.03 1.50
C GLY A 78 8.56 7.55 1.12
N PHE A 79 9.21 7.22 0.02
CA PHE A 79 9.44 5.86 -0.42
C PHE A 79 10.78 5.37 0.15
N SER A 80 10.74 4.78 1.34
CA SER A 80 11.89 4.04 1.87
C SER A 80 12.21 2.91 0.92
N ALA A 81 13.25 3.09 0.11
CA ALA A 81 13.91 1.99 -0.57
C ALA A 81 14.39 1.02 0.52
N GLY A 82 13.85 -0.18 0.53
CA GLY A 82 14.44 -1.26 1.31
C GLY A 82 15.93 -1.33 0.97
N SER A 83 16.75 -1.61 1.94
CA SER A 83 18.20 -1.51 2.05
C SER A 83 19.04 -2.28 1.02
N ASP A 84 18.67 -2.26 -0.27
CA ASP A 84 19.56 -2.64 -1.36
C ASP A 84 19.98 -1.37 -2.10
N ASP A 85 21.16 -0.88 -1.78
CA ASP A 85 21.86 0.28 -2.36
C ASP A 85 22.06 0.21 -3.89
N ASP A 86 21.48 -0.80 -4.53
CA ASP A 86 21.68 -1.17 -5.93
C ASP A 86 20.44 -0.92 -6.83
N ASP A 87 19.30 -0.51 -6.26
CA ASP A 87 18.07 -0.30 -7.03
C ASP A 87 17.97 1.13 -7.59
N VAL A 88 17.66 1.22 -8.88
CA VAL A 88 17.54 2.48 -9.61
C VAL A 88 16.11 2.68 -10.08
N PRO A 89 15.54 3.89 -9.96
CA PRO A 89 14.24 4.17 -10.51
C PRO A 89 14.29 4.18 -12.04
N VAL A 90 13.47 3.34 -12.65
CA VAL A 90 13.24 3.26 -14.08
C VAL A 90 11.88 3.82 -14.37
N TYR A 91 11.82 4.80 -15.24
CA TYR A 91 10.56 5.39 -15.69
C TYR A 91 10.20 4.84 -17.07
N THR A 92 8.99 4.34 -17.24
CA THR A 92 8.46 3.98 -18.55
C THR A 92 7.46 5.04 -18.99
N TYR A 93 7.75 5.73 -20.05
CA TYR A 93 6.89 6.73 -20.66
C TYR A 93 6.14 6.12 -21.82
N VAL A 94 4.82 6.21 -21.79
CA VAL A 94 3.92 5.67 -22.81
C VAL A 94 3.03 6.80 -23.32
N LYS A 95 3.02 7.03 -24.63
CA LYS A 95 2.24 8.10 -25.25
C LYS A 95 1.60 7.64 -26.54
N ILE A 96 0.40 8.17 -26.83
CA ILE A 96 -0.20 8.03 -28.14
C ILE A 96 0.38 9.11 -29.08
N GLU A 97 0.94 8.70 -30.20
CA GLU A 97 1.47 9.64 -31.19
C GLU A 97 0.32 10.17 -32.06
N GLU A 98 0.07 11.47 -32.02
CA GLU A 98 -1.04 12.13 -32.74
C GLU A 98 -1.00 11.88 -34.25
N LYS A 99 0.18 11.87 -34.88
CA LYS A 99 0.34 11.71 -36.31
C LYS A 99 0.05 10.30 -36.83
N SER A 100 0.47 9.28 -36.07
CA SER A 100 0.34 7.87 -36.49
C SER A 100 -0.83 7.16 -35.80
N GLY A 101 -1.37 7.74 -34.74
CA GLY A 101 -2.37 7.11 -33.87
C GLY A 101 -1.86 5.84 -33.19
N ARG A 102 -0.56 5.65 -33.10
CA ARG A 102 0.05 4.46 -32.48
C ARG A 102 0.54 4.78 -31.07
N TRP A 103 0.43 3.81 -30.20
CA TRP A 103 1.11 3.83 -28.92
C TRP A 103 2.60 3.68 -29.12
N LYS A 104 3.40 4.53 -28.45
CA LYS A 104 4.85 4.42 -28.38
C LYS A 104 5.26 4.48 -26.91
N TRP A 105 6.26 3.70 -26.54
CA TRP A 105 6.85 3.73 -25.19
C TRP A 105 8.34 3.53 -25.24
N HIS A 106 9.01 4.04 -24.22
CA HIS A 106 10.42 3.84 -23.96
C HIS A 106 10.67 3.89 -22.45
N GLN A 107 11.81 3.38 -22.01
CA GLN A 107 12.24 3.46 -20.62
C GLN A 107 13.37 4.46 -20.49
N GLU A 108 13.39 5.18 -19.36
CA GLU A 108 14.39 6.16 -19.01
C GLU A 108 14.98 5.87 -17.63
N VAL A 109 16.28 6.06 -17.53
CA VAL A 109 17.05 5.96 -16.28
C VAL A 109 18.05 7.12 -16.27
N PHE A 110 18.04 7.92 -15.21
CA PHE A 110 18.90 9.11 -15.11
C PHE A 110 18.80 10.04 -16.34
N ASP A 111 17.60 10.32 -16.80
CA ASP A 111 17.29 11.15 -17.98
C ASP A 111 17.91 10.63 -19.31
N LYS A 112 18.24 9.34 -19.34
CA LYS A 112 18.74 8.68 -20.56
C LYS A 112 17.82 7.52 -20.95
N ILE A 113 17.52 7.46 -22.24
CA ILE A 113 16.73 6.36 -22.79
C ILE A 113 17.53 5.07 -22.71
N VAL A 114 16.91 4.03 -22.12
CA VAL A 114 17.52 2.70 -22.07
C VAL A 114 17.54 2.08 -23.47
N PRO A 115 18.68 1.60 -23.97
CA PRO A 115 18.77 0.97 -25.28
C PRO A 115 17.80 -0.23 -25.37
N ASN A 116 17.17 -0.41 -26.53
CA ASN A 116 16.24 -1.50 -26.82
C ASN A 116 14.95 -1.54 -25.95
N SER A 117 14.65 -0.47 -25.19
CA SER A 117 13.44 -0.37 -24.37
C SER A 117 12.23 0.16 -25.16
N GLN A 118 12.44 0.61 -26.38
CA GLN A 118 11.41 1.24 -27.21
C GLN A 118 10.44 0.19 -27.78
N GLY A 119 9.15 0.53 -27.75
CA GLY A 119 8.14 -0.29 -28.32
C GLY A 119 7.01 0.52 -28.96
N SER A 120 6.23 -0.12 -29.80
CA SER A 120 5.04 0.49 -30.38
C SER A 120 3.92 -0.52 -30.56
N ALA A 121 2.67 -0.04 -30.45
CA ALA A 121 1.48 -0.86 -30.69
C ALA A 121 0.41 -0.06 -31.44
N PRO A 122 -0.49 -0.74 -32.17
CA PRO A 122 -1.65 -0.08 -32.76
C PRO A 122 -2.55 0.55 -31.70
N LYS A 123 -3.31 1.58 -32.05
CA LYS A 123 -4.23 2.27 -31.13
C LYS A 123 -5.16 1.29 -30.39
N ASN A 124 -5.69 0.31 -31.09
CA ASN A 124 -6.69 -0.64 -30.60
C ASN A 124 -6.09 -1.88 -29.92
N ALA A 125 -4.76 -1.99 -29.85
CA ALA A 125 -4.06 -3.15 -29.26
C ALA A 125 -2.91 -2.68 -28.36
N SER A 126 -3.20 -1.74 -27.47
CA SER A 126 -2.25 -1.32 -26.45
C SER A 126 -2.02 -2.46 -25.45
N PRO A 127 -0.76 -2.78 -25.13
CA PRO A 127 -0.48 -3.72 -24.04
C PRO A 127 -0.67 -3.11 -22.65
N TRP A 128 -0.93 -1.80 -22.57
CA TRP A 128 -1.14 -1.05 -21.34
C TRP A 128 -2.62 -0.85 -21.09
N LEU A 129 -3.16 -1.44 -20.02
CA LEU A 129 -4.54 -1.33 -19.61
C LEU A 129 -4.64 -0.51 -18.33
N VAL A 130 -5.17 0.70 -18.44
CA VAL A 130 -5.47 1.57 -17.27
C VAL A 130 -6.92 1.38 -16.90
N LEU A 131 -7.15 0.68 -15.81
CA LEU A 131 -8.47 0.31 -15.30
C LEU A 131 -8.91 1.29 -14.22
N ARG A 132 -10.18 1.67 -14.23
CA ARG A 132 -10.87 2.47 -13.20
C ARG A 132 -12.04 1.68 -12.66
N PHE A 133 -12.26 1.71 -11.34
CA PHE A 133 -13.40 1.05 -10.70
C PHE A 133 -14.66 1.91 -10.85
N ASN A 134 -14.70 3.07 -10.18
CA ASN A 134 -15.74 4.07 -10.39
C ASN A 134 -15.15 5.26 -11.13
N ALA A 135 -15.47 5.39 -12.39
CA ALA A 135 -15.03 6.53 -13.19
C ALA A 135 -15.92 7.75 -12.88
N VAL A 136 -15.28 8.88 -12.64
CA VAL A 136 -15.95 10.17 -12.48
C VAL A 136 -15.62 10.99 -13.72
N ASP A 137 -16.63 11.67 -14.27
CA ASP A 137 -16.46 12.52 -15.44
C ASP A 137 -15.48 13.66 -15.14
N GLY A 138 -14.52 13.88 -16.05
CA GLY A 138 -13.51 14.92 -15.91
C GLY A 138 -12.34 14.58 -14.97
N GLU A 139 -12.33 13.41 -14.34
CA GLU A 139 -11.21 12.95 -13.52
C GLU A 139 -10.36 11.90 -14.26
N ASP A 140 -9.04 11.99 -14.11
CA ASP A 140 -8.09 11.01 -14.68
C ASP A 140 -8.14 9.66 -13.96
N TYR A 141 -8.47 9.68 -12.66
CA TYR A 141 -8.50 8.52 -11.79
C TYR A 141 -9.92 8.13 -11.39
N GLY A 142 -10.12 6.86 -11.12
CA GLY A 142 -11.36 6.34 -10.56
C GLY A 142 -11.31 6.30 -9.04
N ARG A 143 -12.47 6.17 -8.39
CA ARG A 143 -12.62 6.07 -6.95
C ARG A 143 -12.77 4.62 -6.52
N GLY A 144 -12.08 4.26 -5.42
CA GLY A 144 -12.15 2.94 -4.81
C GLY A 144 -13.23 2.84 -3.73
N ARG A 145 -13.56 1.61 -3.36
CA ARG A 145 -14.52 1.36 -2.26
C ARG A 145 -14.02 1.89 -0.92
N VAL A 146 -12.73 1.84 -0.65
CA VAL A 146 -12.17 2.37 0.59
C VAL A 146 -12.37 3.87 0.70
N GLU A 147 -12.25 4.61 -0.40
CA GLU A 147 -12.51 6.04 -0.43
C GLU A 147 -13.99 6.35 -0.17
N GLU A 148 -14.91 5.61 -0.79
CA GLU A 148 -16.36 5.78 -0.62
C GLU A 148 -16.82 5.52 0.82
N PHE A 149 -16.26 4.50 1.48
CA PHE A 149 -16.65 4.08 2.83
C PHE A 149 -15.65 4.48 3.91
N LEU A 150 -14.77 5.45 3.64
CA LEU A 150 -13.72 5.85 4.58
C LEU A 150 -14.28 6.30 5.95
N GLY A 151 -15.41 6.99 5.96
CA GLY A 151 -16.07 7.42 7.19
C GLY A 151 -16.53 6.24 8.05
N ASP A 152 -17.17 5.26 7.43
CA ASP A 152 -17.67 4.07 8.11
C ASP A 152 -16.52 3.18 8.61
N LEU A 153 -15.46 3.04 7.80
CA LEU A 153 -14.26 2.28 8.19
C LEU A 153 -13.55 2.91 9.40
N LYS A 154 -13.42 4.25 9.44
CA LYS A 154 -12.87 4.97 10.60
C LYS A 154 -13.73 4.80 11.85
N SER A 155 -15.06 4.83 11.70
CA SER A 155 -15.98 4.59 12.81
C SER A 155 -15.87 3.16 13.35
N LEU A 156 -15.74 2.18 12.46
CA LEU A 156 -15.54 0.78 12.84
C LEU A 156 -14.20 0.57 13.55
N GLU A 157 -13.13 1.20 13.09
CA GLU A 157 -11.83 1.16 13.73
C GLU A 157 -11.89 1.74 15.15
N ALA A 158 -12.50 2.93 15.32
CA ALA A 158 -12.67 3.56 16.63
C ALA A 158 -13.50 2.71 17.60
N LEU A 159 -14.59 2.09 17.11
CA LEU A 159 -15.41 1.16 17.90
C LEU A 159 -14.62 -0.09 18.33
N SER A 160 -13.87 -0.68 17.41
CA SER A 160 -13.05 -1.85 17.69
C SER A 160 -11.97 -1.52 18.74
N GLN A 161 -11.34 -0.37 18.62
CA GLN A 161 -10.37 0.11 19.61
C GLN A 161 -11.03 0.33 20.98
N ALA A 162 -12.19 0.98 21.02
CA ALA A 162 -12.90 1.22 22.29
C ALA A 162 -13.33 -0.10 22.96
N LEU A 163 -13.72 -1.11 22.20
CA LEU A 163 -14.05 -2.45 22.72
C LEU A 163 -12.82 -3.13 23.35
N ILE A 164 -11.67 -3.06 22.68
CA ILE A 164 -10.41 -3.63 23.19
C ILE A 164 -9.99 -2.91 24.46
N GLU A 165 -9.98 -1.58 24.46
CA GLU A 165 -9.62 -0.76 25.62
C GLU A 165 -10.59 -0.97 26.79
N GLY A 166 -11.89 -1.02 26.52
CA GLY A 166 -12.92 -1.30 27.50
C GLY A 166 -12.77 -2.71 28.11
N SER A 167 -12.49 -3.71 27.27
CA SER A 167 -12.23 -5.08 27.74
C SER A 167 -10.95 -5.15 28.61
N ALA A 168 -9.90 -4.44 28.20
CA ALA A 168 -8.66 -4.36 28.98
C ALA A 168 -8.86 -3.62 30.31
N ALA A 169 -9.68 -2.57 30.33
CA ALA A 169 -10.05 -1.86 31.55
C ALA A 169 -10.90 -2.74 32.48
N ALA A 170 -11.87 -3.46 31.94
CA ALA A 170 -12.71 -4.40 32.72
C ALA A 170 -11.91 -5.57 33.30
N ALA A 171 -10.82 -5.96 32.64
CA ALA A 171 -9.93 -7.01 33.14
C ALA A 171 -8.99 -6.50 34.27
N LYS A 172 -8.88 -5.20 34.47
CA LYS A 172 -8.11 -4.60 35.58
C LYS A 172 -8.95 -4.60 36.83
N VAL A 173 -8.72 -5.59 37.70
CA VAL A 173 -9.30 -5.61 39.01
C VAL A 173 -8.38 -4.81 39.96
N VAL A 174 -8.91 -3.75 40.57
CA VAL A 174 -8.19 -2.94 41.56
C VAL A 174 -8.77 -3.24 42.92
N PHE A 175 -7.94 -3.74 43.82
CA PHE A 175 -8.32 -4.01 45.20
C PHE A 175 -7.97 -2.79 46.10
N LEU A 176 -8.96 -2.29 46.81
CA LEU A 176 -8.77 -1.26 47.84
C LEU A 176 -8.64 -1.97 49.19
N VAL A 177 -7.49 -1.81 49.82
CA VAL A 177 -7.21 -2.41 51.13
C VAL A 177 -7.22 -1.31 52.17
N SER A 178 -8.00 -1.50 53.26
CA SER A 178 -8.04 -0.53 54.37
C SER A 178 -6.68 -0.44 55.06
N PRO A 179 -6.21 0.76 55.44
CA PRO A 179 -4.95 0.94 56.16
C PRO A 179 -4.87 0.17 57.50
N SER A 180 -6.05 -0.13 58.07
CA SER A 180 -6.15 -0.88 59.35
C SER A 180 -6.38 -2.38 59.15
N SER A 181 -6.30 -2.86 57.91
CA SER A 181 -6.53 -4.24 57.54
C SER A 181 -5.44 -5.19 58.05
N THR A 182 -5.84 -6.37 58.45
CA THR A 182 -4.93 -7.50 58.75
C THR A 182 -4.34 -8.10 57.48
N THR A 183 -4.97 -7.83 56.33
CA THR A 183 -4.55 -8.31 55.00
C THR A 183 -3.54 -7.37 54.40
N LYS A 184 -2.32 -7.84 54.15
CA LYS A 184 -1.26 -7.01 53.55
C LYS A 184 -1.42 -6.95 52.01
N PRO A 185 -1.21 -5.80 51.39
CA PRO A 185 -1.28 -5.65 49.92
C PRO A 185 -0.36 -6.63 49.15
N GLN A 186 0.80 -6.97 49.73
CA GLN A 186 1.75 -7.93 49.17
C GLN A 186 1.20 -9.36 49.11
N THR A 187 0.39 -9.76 50.12
CA THR A 187 -0.26 -11.08 50.14
C THR A 187 -1.29 -11.20 49.07
N LEU A 188 -2.07 -10.14 48.77
CA LEU A 188 -3.01 -10.06 47.67
C LEU A 188 -2.31 -10.10 46.32
N ALA A 189 -1.21 -9.37 46.17
CA ALA A 189 -0.45 -9.32 44.89
C ALA A 189 0.22 -10.67 44.56
N GLN A 190 0.55 -11.49 45.55
CA GLN A 190 1.19 -12.79 45.36
C GLN A 190 0.19 -13.96 45.29
N ALA A 191 -1.07 -13.68 45.60
CA ALA A 191 -2.12 -14.69 45.57
C ALA A 191 -2.48 -15.08 44.16
N GLY A 192 -2.48 -16.38 43.83
CA GLY A 192 -2.96 -16.91 42.59
C GLY A 192 -4.51 -16.97 42.53
N ASN A 193 -5.07 -17.19 41.35
CA ASN A 193 -6.52 -17.39 41.21
C ASN A 193 -7.02 -18.52 42.09
N GLY A 194 -8.01 -18.20 42.94
CA GLY A 194 -8.60 -19.17 43.90
C GLY A 194 -7.84 -19.32 45.20
N ALA A 195 -6.86 -18.48 45.52
CA ALA A 195 -6.17 -18.49 46.77
C ALA A 195 -7.11 -18.08 47.93
N ILE A 196 -7.01 -18.80 49.06
CA ILE A 196 -7.74 -18.46 50.30
C ILE A 196 -6.85 -17.57 51.15
N ILE A 197 -7.29 -16.35 51.38
CA ILE A 197 -6.57 -15.36 52.17
C ILE A 197 -7.35 -15.08 53.46
N GLN A 198 -6.69 -15.04 54.59
CA GLN A 198 -7.31 -14.69 55.84
C GLN A 198 -7.46 -13.16 55.97
N GLY A 199 -8.68 -12.68 56.15
CA GLY A 199 -9.01 -11.27 56.26
C GLY A 199 -10.49 -11.06 56.65
N ARG A 200 -10.87 -9.80 56.91
CA ARG A 200 -12.26 -9.43 57.12
C ARG A 200 -12.89 -9.01 55.76
N PRO A 201 -14.18 -9.32 55.53
CA PRO A 201 -14.85 -8.93 54.25
C PRO A 201 -14.85 -7.43 53.98
N ASP A 202 -14.85 -6.61 55.04
CA ASP A 202 -14.87 -5.13 54.95
C ASP A 202 -13.49 -4.51 54.72
N ASP A 203 -12.41 -5.31 54.80
CA ASP A 203 -11.04 -4.84 54.66
C ASP A 203 -10.62 -4.66 53.17
N VAL A 204 -11.33 -5.30 52.24
CA VAL A 204 -11.01 -5.28 50.82
C VAL A 204 -12.26 -4.99 50.01
N GLN A 205 -12.20 -3.97 49.14
CA GLN A 205 -13.23 -3.65 48.14
C GLN A 205 -12.67 -3.77 46.74
N VAL A 206 -13.51 -4.22 45.79
CA VAL A 206 -13.19 -4.38 44.38
C VAL A 206 -13.81 -3.24 43.56
#